data_74f35b7fa41c5b45edaebf237622067e
#
_entry.id   74f35b7fa41c5b45edaebf237622067e
#
_cell.length_a   1.000
_cell.length_b   1.000
_cell.length_c   1.000
_cell.angle_alpha   90.00
_cell.angle_beta   90.00
_cell.angle_gamma   90.00
#
_symmetry.space_group_name_H-M   'P 1'
#
loop_
_entity.id
_entity.type
_entity.pdbx_description
1 polymer ?
#
loop_
_entity_poly.entity_id
_entity_poly.type
_entity_poly.pdbx_seq_one_letter_code
_entity_poly.pdbx_strand_id
1 'polypeptide(L)'
;PDIVARVPSGLTREPARAAGYVVLSDRAGVVGADLLRLSLPAGRTPEEAVVELAQLLPGTTADLNHLYAPDDFLCRAGLCEAHTLAGWSGWPSALAPRLGMIDTGVNVDHDALAGQKLTVLQATLAERDAAGRQHGTAVGAMLIGRMDSRVPGLLPYAELIAVEAFHQGGSGE
;
A
#
# COMPACT_ATOMS: atom_id res chain seq x y z
N PRO A 1 -7.89 -11.62 14.04
CA PRO A 1 -7.20 -11.70 12.74
C PRO A 1 -8.23 -11.85 11.60
N ASP A 2 -7.92 -11.25 10.46
CA ASP A 2 -8.77 -11.27 9.28
C ASP A 2 -8.01 -11.88 8.10
N ILE A 3 -8.77 -12.37 7.12
CA ILE A 3 -8.24 -12.84 5.84
C ILE A 3 -8.78 -11.94 4.74
N VAL A 4 -7.95 -11.66 3.76
CA VAL A 4 -8.34 -11.06 2.49
C VAL A 4 -8.36 -12.15 1.43
N ALA A 5 -9.46 -12.24 0.68
CA ALA A 5 -9.63 -13.24 -0.36
C ALA A 5 -10.10 -12.60 -1.66
N ARG A 6 -9.44 -12.97 -2.75
CA ARG A 6 -9.88 -12.70 -4.12
C ARG A 6 -10.70 -13.88 -4.59
N VAL A 7 -12.00 -13.66 -4.78
CA VAL A 7 -12.99 -14.71 -5.08
C VAL A 7 -13.57 -14.48 -6.47
N PRO A 8 -13.78 -15.51 -7.30
CA PRO A 8 -14.45 -15.34 -8.59
C PRO A 8 -15.79 -14.63 -8.43
N SER A 9 -16.05 -13.62 -9.30
CA SER A 9 -17.32 -12.88 -9.25
C SER A 9 -18.51 -13.82 -9.50
N GLY A 10 -19.57 -13.62 -8.73
CA GLY A 10 -20.78 -14.44 -8.80
C GLY A 10 -20.70 -15.78 -8.05
N LEU A 11 -19.54 -16.16 -7.50
CA LEU A 11 -19.45 -17.34 -6.64
C LEU A 11 -20.23 -17.09 -5.34
N THR A 12 -21.04 -18.06 -4.89
CA THR A 12 -21.77 -17.94 -3.61
C THR A 12 -20.82 -17.94 -2.42
N ARG A 13 -21.12 -17.14 -1.40
CA ARG A 13 -20.34 -17.05 -0.14
C ARG A 13 -20.88 -18.00 0.95
N GLU A 14 -21.98 -18.72 0.67
CA GLU A 14 -22.64 -19.58 1.65
C GLU A 14 -21.74 -20.67 2.24
N PRO A 15 -20.89 -21.38 1.48
CA PRO A 15 -19.99 -22.37 2.08
C PRO A 15 -19.06 -21.78 3.15
N ALA A 16 -18.53 -20.58 2.93
CA ALA A 16 -17.68 -19.92 3.92
C ALA A 16 -18.50 -19.49 5.16
N ARG A 17 -19.70 -18.92 4.96
CA ARG A 17 -20.59 -18.56 6.09
C ARG A 17 -21.00 -19.79 6.90
N ALA A 18 -21.34 -20.89 6.25
CA ALA A 18 -21.71 -22.15 6.92
C ALA A 18 -20.54 -22.73 7.74
N ALA A 19 -19.28 -22.47 7.30
CA ALA A 19 -18.08 -22.84 8.05
C ALA A 19 -17.74 -21.86 9.17
N GLY A 20 -18.54 -20.81 9.37
CA GLY A 20 -18.39 -19.84 10.47
C GLY A 20 -17.57 -18.60 10.14
N TYR A 21 -17.21 -18.38 8.87
CA TYR A 21 -16.57 -17.13 8.44
C TYR A 21 -17.59 -15.98 8.41
N VAL A 22 -17.19 -14.82 8.93
CA VAL A 22 -18.01 -13.62 8.86
C VAL A 22 -17.46 -12.71 7.76
N VAL A 23 -18.29 -12.37 6.78
CA VAL A 23 -17.92 -11.43 5.72
C VAL A 23 -17.96 -10.01 6.28
N LEU A 24 -16.80 -9.40 6.46
CA LEU A 24 -16.63 -8.03 6.96
C LEU A 24 -16.78 -7.00 5.83
N SER A 25 -16.32 -7.34 4.63
CA SER A 25 -16.55 -6.57 3.42
C SER A 25 -16.58 -7.48 2.20
N ASP A 26 -17.38 -7.11 1.22
CA ASP A 26 -17.49 -7.75 -0.10
C ASP A 26 -17.54 -6.63 -1.14
N ARG A 27 -16.50 -6.50 -1.95
CA ARG A 27 -16.37 -5.44 -2.94
C ARG A 27 -16.13 -6.04 -4.30
N ALA A 28 -16.84 -5.52 -5.30
CA ALA A 28 -16.53 -5.83 -6.69
C ALA A 28 -15.08 -5.42 -6.99
N GLY A 29 -14.31 -6.38 -7.43
CA GLY A 29 -12.92 -6.16 -7.82
C GLY A 29 -12.79 -5.95 -9.33
N VAL A 30 -11.56 -5.98 -9.82
CA VAL A 30 -11.24 -5.87 -11.25
C VAL A 30 -11.13 -7.26 -11.87
N VAL A 31 -11.57 -7.37 -13.15
CA VAL A 31 -11.36 -8.57 -13.98
C VAL A 31 -11.96 -9.85 -13.39
N GLY A 32 -13.29 -9.84 -13.20
CA GLY A 32 -14.05 -11.07 -12.90
C GLY A 32 -13.80 -11.68 -11.52
N ALA A 33 -13.28 -10.92 -10.59
CA ALA A 33 -13.10 -11.34 -9.20
C ALA A 33 -13.53 -10.26 -8.22
N ASP A 34 -14.06 -10.68 -7.08
CA ASP A 34 -14.46 -9.82 -5.97
C ASP A 34 -13.41 -9.91 -4.86
N LEU A 35 -13.27 -8.85 -4.09
CA LEU A 35 -12.38 -8.79 -2.94
C LEU A 35 -13.21 -8.89 -1.65
N LEU A 36 -12.96 -9.95 -0.90
CA LEU A 36 -13.60 -10.19 0.40
C LEU A 36 -12.61 -9.94 1.53
N ARG A 37 -13.10 -9.37 2.62
CA ARG A 37 -12.45 -9.43 3.92
C ARG A 37 -13.31 -10.27 4.86
N LEU A 38 -12.69 -11.24 5.51
CA LEU A 38 -13.37 -12.25 6.30
C LEU A 38 -12.75 -12.34 7.69
N SER A 39 -13.58 -12.35 8.72
CA SER A 39 -13.16 -12.74 10.07
C SER A 39 -13.17 -14.27 10.19
N LEU A 40 -12.22 -14.82 10.94
CA LEU A 40 -12.05 -16.25 11.11
C LEU A 40 -13.07 -16.85 12.07
N PRO A 41 -13.45 -18.11 11.87
CA PRO A 41 -14.17 -18.88 12.88
C PRO A 41 -13.33 -19.06 14.15
N ALA A 42 -13.98 -19.20 15.29
CA ALA A 42 -13.32 -19.46 16.56
C ALA A 42 -12.49 -20.75 16.50
N GLY A 43 -11.25 -20.69 16.98
CA GLY A 43 -10.33 -21.82 17.04
C GLY A 43 -9.59 -22.13 15.75
N ARG A 44 -9.75 -21.36 14.68
CA ARG A 44 -8.97 -21.47 13.44
C ARG A 44 -7.76 -20.57 13.50
N THR A 45 -6.62 -21.07 13.02
CA THR A 45 -5.47 -20.20 12.71
C THR A 45 -5.65 -19.54 11.33
N PRO A 46 -5.02 -18.40 11.09
CA PRO A 46 -5.08 -17.74 9.78
C PRO A 46 -4.57 -18.61 8.64
N GLU A 47 -3.54 -19.40 8.85
CA GLU A 47 -2.93 -20.29 7.86
C GLU A 47 -3.87 -21.44 7.49
N GLU A 48 -4.54 -22.04 8.49
CA GLU A 48 -5.57 -23.08 8.25
C GLU A 48 -6.73 -22.51 7.46
N ALA A 49 -7.15 -21.27 7.77
CA ALA A 49 -8.27 -20.62 7.14
C ALA A 49 -8.00 -20.28 5.66
N VAL A 50 -6.76 -19.90 5.30
CA VAL A 50 -6.37 -19.69 3.89
C VAL A 50 -6.56 -20.97 3.07
N VAL A 51 -6.11 -22.11 3.62
CA VAL A 51 -6.25 -23.42 2.94
C VAL A 51 -7.72 -23.83 2.86
N GLU A 52 -8.48 -23.67 3.95
CA GLU A 52 -9.91 -24.04 4.02
C GLU A 52 -10.75 -23.18 3.04
N LEU A 53 -10.49 -21.89 2.95
CA LEU A 53 -11.21 -21.00 2.03
C LEU A 53 -11.02 -21.39 0.55
N ALA A 54 -9.83 -21.85 0.17
CA ALA A 54 -9.58 -22.33 -1.19
C ALA A 54 -10.39 -23.60 -1.52
N GLN A 55 -10.71 -24.40 -0.50
CA GLN A 55 -11.56 -25.60 -0.66
C GLN A 55 -13.04 -25.24 -0.67
N LEU A 56 -13.48 -24.34 0.22
CA LEU A 56 -14.88 -23.92 0.34
C LEU A 56 -15.34 -23.05 -0.84
N LEU A 57 -14.43 -22.25 -1.39
CA LEU A 57 -14.68 -21.30 -2.48
C LEU A 57 -13.69 -21.57 -3.62
N PRO A 58 -13.97 -22.53 -4.52
CA PRO A 58 -13.06 -22.92 -5.59
C PRO A 58 -12.65 -21.72 -6.47
N GLY A 59 -11.38 -21.65 -6.83
CA GLY A 59 -10.80 -20.55 -7.60
C GLY A 59 -10.49 -19.31 -6.79
N THR A 60 -10.60 -19.37 -5.46
CA THR A 60 -10.23 -18.29 -4.55
C THR A 60 -8.74 -18.32 -4.26
N THR A 61 -8.13 -17.12 -4.24
CA THR A 61 -6.82 -16.88 -3.65
C THR A 61 -7.02 -16.09 -2.37
N ALA A 62 -6.53 -16.60 -1.25
CA ALA A 62 -6.64 -15.96 0.06
C ALA A 62 -5.26 -15.72 0.66
N ASP A 63 -5.15 -14.69 1.48
CA ASP A 63 -3.95 -14.34 2.23
C ASP A 63 -4.33 -13.66 3.55
N LEU A 64 -3.36 -13.56 4.44
CA LEU A 64 -3.51 -12.84 5.70
C LEU A 64 -3.75 -11.36 5.43
N ASN A 65 -4.63 -10.75 6.21
CA ASN A 65 -4.76 -9.30 6.19
C ASN A 65 -3.65 -8.69 7.06
N HIS A 66 -2.48 -8.51 6.46
CA HIS A 66 -1.34 -7.92 7.14
C HIS A 66 -1.57 -6.45 7.47
N LEU A 67 -1.17 -6.05 8.66
CA LEU A 67 -1.10 -4.64 9.02
C LEU A 67 0.28 -4.11 8.59
N TYR A 68 0.26 -3.09 7.78
CA TYR A 68 1.47 -2.40 7.33
C TYR A 68 1.58 -1.07 8.05
N ALA A 69 2.75 -0.76 8.56
CA ALA A 69 3.09 0.55 9.08
C ALA A 69 4.19 1.15 8.20
N PRO A 70 4.21 2.47 7.98
CA PRO A 70 5.34 3.12 7.34
C PRO A 70 6.59 2.91 8.19
N ASP A 71 7.71 2.61 7.54
CA ASP A 71 9.01 2.62 8.21
C ASP A 71 9.43 4.06 8.48
N ASP A 72 9.62 4.40 9.76
CA ASP A 72 10.19 5.67 10.15
C ASP A 72 11.70 5.62 10.01
N PHE A 73 12.23 6.35 9.05
CA PHE A 73 13.66 6.53 8.91
C PHE A 73 14.16 7.51 9.96
N LEU A 74 14.68 6.99 11.06
CA LEU A 74 15.31 7.80 12.11
C LEU A 74 16.75 8.12 11.72
N CYS A 75 16.95 9.31 11.18
CA CYS A 75 18.27 9.86 10.94
C CYS A 75 18.95 10.21 12.26
N ARG A 76 19.92 9.41 12.67
CA ARG A 76 20.78 9.72 13.79
C ARG A 76 22.01 10.48 13.30
N ALA A 77 22.27 11.66 13.86
CA ALA A 77 23.49 12.48 13.63
C ALA A 77 23.61 13.21 12.29
N GLY A 78 22.52 13.52 11.59
CA GLY A 78 22.55 14.47 10.45
C GLY A 78 23.23 13.96 9.17
N LEU A 79 23.63 12.69 9.11
CA LEU A 79 24.36 12.09 7.99
C LEU A 79 23.49 11.13 7.14
N CYS A 80 22.22 11.42 7.04
CA CYS A 80 21.29 10.52 6.35
C CYS A 80 20.92 11.04 4.97
N GLU A 81 21.90 11.25 4.17
CA GLU A 81 21.66 11.38 2.74
C GLU A 81 21.38 9.97 2.19
N ALA A 82 20.14 9.72 1.82
CA ALA A 82 19.71 8.43 1.24
C ALA A 82 20.62 8.01 0.07
N HIS A 83 21.08 8.96 -0.70
CA HIS A 83 22.02 8.78 -1.80
C HIS A 83 23.37 8.20 -1.34
N THR A 84 23.91 8.70 -0.24
CA THR A 84 25.15 8.17 0.35
C THR A 84 24.98 6.75 0.86
N LEU A 85 23.88 6.47 1.53
CA LEU A 85 23.58 5.12 2.01
C LEU A 85 23.37 4.12 0.86
N ALA A 86 22.75 4.56 -0.24
CA ALA A 86 22.56 3.73 -1.43
C ALA A 86 23.80 3.63 -2.32
N GLY A 87 24.89 4.34 -2.02
CA GLY A 87 26.06 4.42 -2.89
C GLY A 87 25.77 5.05 -4.25
N TRP A 88 24.76 5.93 -4.33
CA TRP A 88 24.36 6.54 -5.59
C TRP A 88 25.40 7.59 -6.03
N SER A 89 25.81 7.48 -7.31
CA SER A 89 26.86 8.32 -7.88
C SER A 89 26.46 9.78 -8.19
N GLY A 90 25.19 10.15 -7.96
CA GLY A 90 24.68 11.48 -8.27
C GLY A 90 24.16 11.65 -9.72
N TRP A 91 24.26 10.62 -10.54
CA TRP A 91 23.72 10.66 -11.90
C TRP A 91 22.30 10.07 -11.94
N PRO A 92 21.27 10.87 -12.17
CA PRO A 92 19.92 10.37 -12.28
C PRO A 92 19.75 9.55 -13.56
N SER A 93 18.82 8.60 -13.51
CA SER A 93 18.43 7.89 -14.70
C SER A 93 17.67 8.80 -15.68
N ALA A 94 18.00 8.72 -16.95
CA ALA A 94 17.26 9.36 -18.03
C ALA A 94 15.96 8.61 -18.38
N LEU A 95 15.74 7.44 -17.77
CA LEU A 95 14.50 6.68 -17.98
C LEU A 95 13.31 7.43 -17.40
N ALA A 96 12.19 7.36 -18.11
CA ALA A 96 10.92 7.95 -17.72
C ALA A 96 9.83 6.88 -17.53
N PRO A 97 10.01 5.91 -16.62
CA PRO A 97 9.03 4.89 -16.36
C PRO A 97 7.79 5.47 -15.68
N ARG A 98 6.72 4.69 -15.67
CA ARG A 98 5.58 4.93 -14.79
C ARG A 98 5.75 4.10 -13.53
N LEU A 99 5.69 4.75 -12.37
CA LEU A 99 5.86 4.15 -11.05
C LEU A 99 4.55 4.20 -10.27
N GLY A 100 4.25 3.14 -9.53
CA GLY A 100 3.20 3.12 -8.53
C GLY A 100 3.80 3.14 -7.12
N MET A 101 3.24 3.93 -6.23
CA MET A 101 3.61 4.00 -4.81
C MET A 101 2.34 3.88 -3.97
N ILE A 102 2.35 3.01 -2.98
CA ILE A 102 1.30 2.90 -1.96
C ILE A 102 1.95 3.32 -0.64
N ASP A 103 1.52 4.45 -0.10
CA ASP A 103 2.17 5.05 1.06
C ASP A 103 1.19 5.95 1.85
N THR A 104 1.72 6.73 2.79
CA THR A 104 1.01 7.86 3.39
C THR A 104 0.78 8.95 2.35
N GLY A 105 0.05 10.00 2.70
CA GLY A 105 -0.16 11.14 1.82
C GLY A 105 1.15 11.77 1.35
N VAL A 106 1.08 12.47 0.22
CA VAL A 106 2.20 13.22 -0.36
C VAL A 106 1.88 14.72 -0.36
N ASN A 107 2.83 15.53 0.09
CA ASN A 107 2.76 16.97 -0.09
C ASN A 107 3.25 17.34 -1.51
N VAL A 108 2.31 17.56 -2.41
CA VAL A 108 2.59 17.88 -3.81
C VAL A 108 3.26 19.24 -3.99
N ASP A 109 3.11 20.14 -3.00
CA ASP A 109 3.72 21.48 -3.00
C ASP A 109 5.13 21.50 -2.40
N HIS A 110 5.65 20.33 -1.99
CA HIS A 110 7.01 20.24 -1.50
C HIS A 110 8.00 20.60 -2.59
N ASP A 111 9.03 21.39 -2.24
CA ASP A 111 10.01 21.93 -3.20
C ASP A 111 10.61 20.86 -4.13
N ALA A 112 10.93 19.69 -3.60
CA ALA A 112 11.46 18.59 -4.40
C ALA A 112 10.44 17.98 -5.39
N LEU A 113 9.15 18.16 -5.19
CA LEU A 113 8.08 17.55 -5.99
C LEU A 113 7.34 18.53 -6.89
N ALA A 114 7.50 19.83 -6.63
CA ALA A 114 6.82 20.86 -7.40
C ALA A 114 7.18 20.78 -8.89
N GLY A 115 6.17 20.63 -9.74
CA GLY A 115 6.33 20.50 -11.19
C GLY A 115 6.72 19.10 -11.70
N GLN A 116 6.88 18.11 -10.81
CA GLN A 116 7.09 16.72 -11.20
C GLN A 116 5.81 16.08 -11.70
N LYS A 117 5.92 15.02 -12.50
CA LYS A 117 4.78 14.24 -13.00
C LYS A 117 4.24 13.34 -11.87
N LEU A 118 3.50 13.95 -10.95
CA LEU A 118 2.95 13.31 -9.77
C LEU A 118 1.41 13.35 -9.80
N THR A 119 0.81 12.18 -9.65
CA THR A 119 -0.64 12.02 -9.43
C THR A 119 -0.86 11.40 -8.07
N VAL A 120 -1.64 12.04 -7.20
CA VAL A 120 -2.00 11.49 -5.89
C VAL A 120 -3.45 11.02 -5.94
N LEU A 121 -3.65 9.75 -5.58
CA LEU A 121 -4.95 9.12 -5.45
C LEU A 121 -5.20 8.82 -3.97
N GLN A 122 -6.40 9.11 -3.49
CA GLN A 122 -6.81 8.76 -2.15
C GLN A 122 -7.53 7.42 -2.15
N ALA A 123 -7.07 6.48 -1.32
CA ALA A 123 -7.86 5.29 -1.03
C ALA A 123 -9.05 5.69 -0.14
N THR A 124 -10.16 4.96 -0.28
CA THR A 124 -11.30 5.15 0.62
C THR A 124 -10.93 4.61 1.99
N LEU A 125 -10.66 5.51 2.93
CA LEU A 125 -10.28 5.17 4.31
C LEU A 125 -11.48 4.99 5.25
N ALA A 126 -12.69 4.97 4.70
CA ALA A 126 -13.95 5.01 5.44
C ALA A 126 -14.02 6.24 6.36
N GLU A 127 -14.22 6.06 7.65
CA GLU A 127 -14.32 7.15 8.65
C GLU A 127 -12.99 7.39 9.39
N ARG A 128 -11.86 6.97 8.82
CA ARG A 128 -10.55 7.09 9.46
C ARG A 128 -9.80 8.30 8.96
N ASP A 129 -9.09 8.96 9.87
CA ASP A 129 -8.23 10.09 9.52
C ASP A 129 -7.03 9.61 8.68
N ALA A 130 -6.67 10.38 7.66
CA ALA A 130 -5.50 10.10 6.86
C ALA A 130 -4.21 10.20 7.69
N ALA A 131 -3.23 9.37 7.38
CA ALA A 131 -1.89 9.49 7.97
C ALA A 131 -1.20 10.80 7.56
N GLY A 132 -0.17 11.19 8.32
CA GLY A 132 0.66 12.35 7.97
C GLY A 132 1.32 12.20 6.59
N ARG A 133 1.77 13.32 6.01
CA ARG A 133 2.35 13.34 4.65
C ARG A 133 3.87 13.21 4.61
N GLN A 134 4.53 13.12 5.77
CA GLN A 134 6.00 13.21 5.84
C GLN A 134 6.66 12.02 5.11
N HIS A 135 6.24 10.81 5.41
CA HIS A 135 6.85 9.60 4.85
C HIS A 135 6.64 9.51 3.34
N GLY A 136 5.41 9.56 2.85
CA GLY A 136 5.12 9.51 1.41
C GLY A 136 5.76 10.64 0.62
N THR A 137 5.90 11.85 1.21
CA THR A 137 6.64 12.94 0.58
C THR A 137 8.12 12.62 0.45
N ALA A 138 8.74 12.07 1.50
CA ALA A 138 10.16 11.72 1.49
C ALA A 138 10.45 10.62 0.44
N VAL A 139 9.63 9.56 0.41
CA VAL A 139 9.76 8.48 -0.59
C VAL A 139 9.53 9.01 -2.01
N GLY A 140 8.50 9.83 -2.23
CA GLY A 140 8.25 10.47 -3.51
C GLY A 140 9.42 11.34 -3.98
N ALA A 141 10.01 12.12 -3.08
CA ALA A 141 11.18 12.95 -3.38
C ALA A 141 12.41 12.09 -3.74
N MET A 142 12.65 10.98 -3.04
CA MET A 142 13.73 10.06 -3.40
C MET A 142 13.51 9.41 -4.78
N LEU A 143 12.27 9.16 -5.15
CA LEU A 143 11.96 8.55 -6.46
C LEU A 143 12.07 9.57 -7.58
N ILE A 144 11.34 10.68 -7.52
CA ILE A 144 11.14 11.60 -8.64
C ILE A 144 11.53 13.05 -8.32
N GLY A 145 12.23 13.33 -7.22
CA GLY A 145 12.59 14.69 -6.84
C GLY A 145 13.27 15.47 -7.96
N ARG A 146 12.98 16.77 -8.04
CA ARG A 146 13.58 17.69 -9.02
C ARG A 146 15.10 17.65 -8.93
N MET A 147 15.76 17.73 -10.08
CA MET A 147 17.22 17.71 -10.18
C MET A 147 17.91 18.86 -9.43
N ASP A 148 17.26 20.00 -9.35
CA ASP A 148 17.75 21.21 -8.72
C ASP A 148 17.30 21.39 -7.26
N SER A 149 16.61 20.38 -6.70
CA SER A 149 16.21 20.35 -5.30
C SER A 149 17.33 19.83 -4.39
N ARG A 150 17.14 19.97 -3.06
CA ARG A 150 18.06 19.36 -2.07
C ARG A 150 18.09 17.84 -2.11
N VAL A 151 17.05 17.23 -2.66
CA VAL A 151 16.91 15.78 -2.78
C VAL A 151 16.58 15.44 -4.23
N PRO A 152 17.58 15.40 -5.12
CA PRO A 152 17.38 14.94 -6.49
C PRO A 152 16.91 13.49 -6.49
N GLY A 153 15.85 13.19 -7.24
CA GLY A 153 15.31 11.82 -7.32
C GLY A 153 16.16 10.91 -8.19
N LEU A 154 16.05 9.62 -7.95
CA LEU A 154 16.72 8.58 -8.76
C LEU A 154 16.17 8.54 -10.20
N LEU A 155 14.91 8.87 -10.38
CA LEU A 155 14.16 8.81 -11.64
C LEU A 155 13.38 10.13 -11.87
N PRO A 156 14.03 11.28 -11.99
CA PRO A 156 13.37 12.59 -11.97
C PRO A 156 12.44 12.82 -13.17
N TYR A 157 12.55 12.01 -14.20
CA TYR A 157 11.70 12.10 -15.39
C TYR A 157 10.54 11.11 -15.40
N ALA A 158 10.45 10.25 -14.37
CA ALA A 158 9.36 9.27 -14.23
C ALA A 158 8.02 9.96 -13.95
N GLU A 159 6.94 9.23 -14.24
CA GLU A 159 5.59 9.53 -13.77
C GLU A 159 5.32 8.73 -12.50
N LEU A 160 4.98 9.39 -11.40
CA LEU A 160 4.64 8.74 -10.13
C LEU A 160 3.14 8.82 -9.89
N ILE A 161 2.51 7.66 -9.69
CA ILE A 161 1.14 7.55 -9.19
C ILE A 161 1.24 7.09 -7.74
N ALA A 162 0.96 8.00 -6.81
CA ALA A 162 0.98 7.73 -5.37
C ALA A 162 -0.44 7.48 -4.87
N VAL A 163 -0.65 6.37 -4.18
CA VAL A 163 -1.91 6.04 -3.52
C VAL A 163 -1.75 6.27 -2.02
N GLU A 164 -2.51 7.21 -1.45
CA GLU A 164 -2.59 7.46 -0.03
C GLU A 164 -3.48 6.38 0.60
N ALA A 165 -2.86 5.37 1.19
CA ALA A 165 -3.53 4.17 1.70
C ALA A 165 -3.42 3.98 3.22
N PHE A 166 -2.57 4.75 3.90
CA PHE A 166 -2.40 4.67 5.34
C PHE A 166 -3.31 5.67 6.07
N HIS A 167 -3.76 5.30 7.24
CA HIS A 167 -4.54 6.14 8.13
C HIS A 167 -3.82 6.31 9.47
N GLN A 168 -4.24 7.28 10.28
CA GLN A 168 -3.79 7.36 11.66
C GLN A 168 -4.32 6.13 12.41
N GLY A 169 -3.44 5.21 12.73
CA GLY A 169 -3.72 4.08 13.59
C GLY A 169 -3.56 4.50 15.05
N GLY A 170 -4.57 4.27 15.86
CA GLY A 170 -4.31 4.02 17.26
C GLY A 170 -3.44 2.77 17.34
N SER A 171 -2.42 2.76 18.19
CA SER A 171 -1.52 1.63 18.41
C SER A 171 -2.28 0.30 18.45
N GLY A 172 -2.14 -0.53 17.43
CA GLY A 172 -2.48 -1.95 17.51
C GLY A 172 -3.86 -2.38 17.05
N GLU A 173 -4.55 -1.64 16.17
CA GLU A 173 -5.79 -2.12 15.52
C GLU A 173 -5.71 -2.05 14.01
#